data_adc895e508dd81b0cf5b91d08a98d93c
#
_entry.id   adc895e508dd81b0cf5b91d08a98d93c
#
_cell.length_a   1.000
_cell.length_b   1.000
_cell.length_c   1.000
_cell.angle_alpha   90.00
_cell.angle_beta   90.00
_cell.angle_gamma   90.00
#
_symmetry.space_group_name_H-M   'P 1'
#
loop_
_entity.id
_entity.type
_entity.pdbx_description
1 polymer ?
#
loop_
_entity_poly.entity_id
_entity_poly.type
_entity_poly.pdbx_seq_one_letter_code
_entity_poly.pdbx_strand_id
1 'polypeptide(L)'
;MSPSFKDKVRERDAFTCRICLTHVNELNEQLQVHHIRPVEMGGRDRLNNLISLCNCCHKSVHENIEAYIPELRTYVQLLKD
;
A
#
# COMPACT_ATOMS: atom_id res chain seq x y z
N MET A 1 -15.13 15.26 -10.21
CA MET A 1 -14.00 14.48 -10.75
C MET A 1 -13.94 13.10 -10.10
N SER A 2 -13.65 12.10 -10.90
CA SER A 2 -13.46 10.76 -10.36
C SER A 2 -12.19 10.72 -9.50
N PRO A 3 -12.19 10.02 -8.38
CA PRO A 3 -10.96 9.88 -7.58
C PRO A 3 -9.89 9.15 -8.41
N SER A 4 -8.65 9.51 -8.17
CA SER A 4 -7.54 8.84 -8.81
C SER A 4 -7.46 7.39 -8.35
N PHE A 5 -6.72 6.57 -9.07
CA PHE A 5 -6.52 5.17 -8.70
C PHE A 5 -5.84 5.05 -7.33
N LYS A 6 -4.90 5.95 -7.07
CA LYS A 6 -4.23 5.99 -5.76
C LYS A 6 -5.21 6.35 -4.63
N ASP A 7 -6.13 7.27 -4.91
CA ASP A 7 -7.14 7.63 -3.91
C ASP A 7 -8.05 6.46 -3.58
N LYS A 8 -8.38 5.65 -4.58
CA LYS A 8 -9.18 4.44 -4.36
C LYS A 8 -8.46 3.45 -3.45
N VAL A 9 -7.15 3.31 -3.62
CA VAL A 9 -6.35 2.45 -2.76
C VAL A 9 -6.37 2.96 -1.33
N ARG A 10 -6.17 4.27 -1.14
CA ARG A 10 -6.18 4.87 0.19
C ARG A 10 -7.54 4.71 0.88
N GLU A 11 -8.62 4.91 0.13
CA GLU A 11 -9.97 4.73 0.66
C GLU A 11 -10.22 3.27 1.07
N ARG A 12 -9.83 2.32 0.24
CA ARG A 12 -9.95 0.91 0.55
C ARG A 12 -9.23 0.58 1.85
N ASP A 13 -8.06 1.18 2.04
CA ASP A 13 -7.23 0.94 3.21
C ASP A 13 -7.61 1.81 4.41
N ALA A 14 -8.74 2.52 4.32
CA ALA A 14 -9.27 3.40 5.37
C ALA A 14 -8.26 4.46 5.80
N PHE A 15 -7.46 4.96 4.85
CA PHE A 15 -6.43 5.99 5.09
C PHE A 15 -5.47 5.61 6.21
N THR A 16 -5.16 4.32 6.30
CA THR A 16 -4.33 3.74 7.37
C THR A 16 -3.19 2.95 6.75
N CYS A 17 -1.97 3.12 7.27
CA CYS A 17 -0.84 2.28 6.88
C CYS A 17 -1.16 0.83 7.19
N ARG A 18 -1.01 -0.06 6.22
CA ARG A 18 -1.42 -1.46 6.41
C ARG A 18 -0.41 -2.29 7.20
N ILE A 19 0.76 -1.74 7.49
CA ILE A 19 1.77 -2.43 8.29
C ILE A 19 1.70 -1.99 9.74
N CYS A 20 1.87 -0.68 10.02
CA CYS A 20 1.90 -0.18 11.39
C CYS A 20 0.50 0.24 11.88
N LEU A 21 -0.49 0.28 11.00
CA LEU A 21 -1.87 0.61 11.31
C LEU A 21 -2.06 2.04 11.86
N THR A 22 -1.18 2.95 11.48
CA THR A 22 -1.30 4.36 11.85
C THR A 22 -2.15 5.08 10.83
N HIS A 23 -3.20 5.76 11.31
CA HIS A 23 -4.09 6.53 10.44
C HIS A 23 -3.41 7.81 9.95
N VAL A 24 -3.78 8.26 8.75
CA VAL A 24 -3.19 9.46 8.14
C VAL A 24 -3.31 10.70 9.03
N ASN A 25 -4.35 10.80 9.85
CA ASN A 25 -4.52 11.92 10.78
C ASN A 25 -3.43 12.00 11.84
N GLU A 26 -2.77 10.88 12.13
CA GLU A 26 -1.68 10.83 13.10
C GLU A 26 -0.31 11.03 12.42
N LEU A 27 -0.31 11.08 11.09
CA LEU A 27 0.88 11.31 10.30
C LEU A 27 0.85 12.75 9.79
N ASN A 28 1.99 13.40 9.70
CA ASN A 28 2.09 14.74 9.11
C ASN A 28 2.33 14.66 7.61
N GLU A 29 1.85 13.58 6.99
CA GLU A 29 2.08 13.32 5.58
C GLU A 29 1.00 12.41 5.02
N GLN A 30 0.88 12.42 3.69
CA GLN A 30 -0.05 11.54 3.00
C GLN A 30 0.56 10.15 2.86
N LEU A 31 -0.29 9.12 2.91
CA LEU A 31 0.16 7.75 2.71
C LEU A 31 0.71 7.54 1.30
N GLN A 32 1.76 6.75 1.20
CA GLN A 32 2.32 6.34 -0.07
C GLN A 32 1.56 5.13 -0.60
N VAL A 33 1.27 5.12 -1.90
CA VAL A 33 0.68 3.95 -2.54
C VAL A 33 1.81 3.15 -3.18
N HIS A 34 2.01 1.94 -2.68
CA HIS A 34 3.14 1.08 -3.04
C HIS A 34 2.69 -0.08 -3.92
N HIS A 35 3.44 -0.36 -4.99
CA HIS A 35 3.25 -1.58 -5.78
C HIS A 35 3.81 -2.75 -4.99
N ILE A 36 2.96 -3.69 -4.60
CA ILE A 36 3.40 -4.87 -3.84
C ILE A 36 4.46 -5.61 -4.65
N ARG A 37 4.14 -5.89 -5.92
CA ARG A 37 5.13 -6.37 -6.86
C ARG A 37 5.57 -5.19 -7.72
N PRO A 38 6.86 -4.80 -7.68
CA PRO A 38 7.33 -3.63 -8.43
C PRO A 38 7.08 -3.75 -9.93
N VAL A 39 6.91 -2.60 -10.59
CA VAL A 39 6.68 -2.55 -12.03
C VAL A 39 7.81 -3.23 -12.79
N GLU A 40 9.06 -3.03 -12.37
CA GLU A 40 10.24 -3.64 -12.98
C GLU A 40 10.28 -5.16 -12.81
N MET A 41 9.47 -5.71 -11.89
CA MET A 41 9.31 -7.15 -11.69
C MET A 41 8.01 -7.68 -12.31
N GLY A 42 7.38 -6.90 -13.17
CA GLY A 42 6.15 -7.29 -13.84
C GLY A 42 4.87 -6.93 -13.11
N GLY A 43 4.95 -6.11 -12.06
CA GLY A 43 3.78 -5.65 -11.33
C GLY A 43 2.95 -4.67 -12.14
N ARG A 44 1.64 -4.67 -11.92
CA ARG A 44 0.69 -3.82 -12.64
C ARG A 44 -0.08 -2.90 -11.70
N ASP A 45 -0.68 -1.86 -12.28
CA ASP A 45 -1.53 -0.92 -11.55
C ASP A 45 -2.91 -1.53 -11.34
N ARG A 46 -3.01 -2.43 -10.38
CA ARG A 46 -4.28 -3.08 -10.02
C ARG A 46 -4.49 -2.93 -8.52
N LEU A 47 -5.75 -2.85 -8.10
CA LEU A 47 -6.06 -2.72 -6.67
C LEU A 47 -5.44 -3.83 -5.85
N ASN A 48 -5.37 -5.05 -6.38
CA ASN A 48 -4.77 -6.18 -5.66
C ASN A 48 -3.23 -6.16 -5.64
N ASN A 49 -2.61 -5.18 -6.31
CA ASN A 49 -1.16 -5.01 -6.32
C ASN A 49 -0.73 -3.69 -5.70
N LEU A 50 -1.66 -2.93 -5.13
CA LEU A 50 -1.37 -1.63 -4.53
C LEU A 50 -1.80 -1.63 -3.07
N ILE A 51 -1.00 -0.98 -2.24
CA ILE A 51 -1.24 -0.93 -0.79
C ILE A 51 -0.78 0.41 -0.23
N SER A 52 -1.49 0.89 0.79
CA SER A 52 -1.14 2.16 1.43
C SER A 52 -0.14 1.95 2.55
N LEU A 53 0.94 2.70 2.53
CA LEU A 53 2.00 2.62 3.55
C LEU A 53 2.42 4.03 3.95
N CYS A 54 2.80 4.20 5.23
CA CYS A 54 3.42 5.44 5.66
C CYS A 54 4.87 5.46 5.16
N ASN A 55 5.52 6.63 5.20
CA ASN A 55 6.89 6.77 4.71
C ASN A 55 7.84 5.80 5.37
N CYS A 56 7.73 5.64 6.68
CA CYS A 56 8.60 4.75 7.44
C CYS A 56 8.48 3.30 6.99
N CYS A 57 7.24 2.80 6.90
CA CYS A 57 6.99 1.42 6.46
C CYS A 57 7.34 1.24 4.99
N HIS A 58 7.07 2.24 4.16
CA HIS A 58 7.41 2.21 2.74
C HIS A 58 8.91 2.03 2.54
N LYS A 59 9.70 2.76 3.34
CA LYS A 59 11.16 2.64 3.30
C LYS A 59 11.62 1.25 3.72
N SER A 60 11.03 0.71 4.78
CA SER A 60 11.38 -0.65 5.26
C SER A 60 11.07 -1.69 4.21
N VAL A 61 9.93 -1.56 3.53
CA VAL A 61 9.54 -2.47 2.46
C VAL A 61 10.53 -2.41 1.30
N HIS A 62 10.95 -1.20 0.92
CA HIS A 62 11.93 -1.05 -0.16
C HIS A 62 13.28 -1.70 0.15
N GLU A 63 13.67 -1.71 1.40
CA GLU A 63 14.93 -2.33 1.82
C GLU A 63 14.89 -3.86 1.77
N ASN A 64 13.67 -4.46 1.86
CA ASN A 64 13.48 -5.90 1.88
C ASN A 64 12.29 -6.32 1.03
N ILE A 65 12.22 -5.83 -0.19
CA ILE A 65 11.02 -5.95 -1.01
C ILE A 65 10.58 -7.40 -1.25
N GLU A 66 11.51 -8.30 -1.50
CA GLU A 66 11.16 -9.70 -1.77
C GLU A 66 10.53 -10.38 -0.57
N ALA A 67 10.98 -10.04 0.63
CA ALA A 67 10.43 -10.61 1.85
C ALA A 67 9.01 -10.12 2.11
N TYR A 68 8.71 -8.87 1.72
CA TYR A 68 7.39 -8.27 1.97
C TYR A 68 6.34 -8.62 0.93
N ILE A 69 6.73 -9.05 -0.28
CA ILE A 69 5.76 -9.35 -1.33
C ILE A 69 4.66 -10.31 -0.87
N PRO A 70 4.97 -11.50 -0.33
CA PRO A 70 3.90 -12.42 0.09
C PRO A 70 3.09 -11.88 1.26
N GLU A 71 3.73 -11.18 2.18
CA GLU A 71 3.05 -10.61 3.35
C GLU A 71 2.03 -9.54 2.94
N LEU A 72 2.44 -8.62 2.07
CA LEU A 72 1.56 -7.55 1.61
C LEU A 72 0.41 -8.09 0.74
N ARG A 73 0.67 -9.12 -0.04
CA ARG A 73 -0.38 -9.78 -0.81
C ARG A 73 -1.44 -10.38 0.10
N THR A 74 -1.03 -10.97 1.20
CA THR A 74 -1.95 -11.52 2.18
C THR A 74 -2.84 -10.43 2.76
N TYR A 75 -2.27 -9.29 3.13
CA TYR A 75 -3.05 -8.15 3.63
C TYR A 75 -4.12 -7.72 2.64
N VAL A 76 -3.76 -7.59 1.37
CA VAL A 76 -4.69 -7.14 0.34
C VAL A 76 -5.80 -8.17 0.13
N GLN A 77 -5.48 -9.46 0.16
CA GLN A 77 -6.47 -10.51 0.03
C GLN A 77 -7.49 -10.48 1.16
N LEU A 78 -7.03 -10.18 2.38
CA LEU A 78 -7.92 -10.08 3.53
C LEU A 78 -8.86 -8.87 3.44
N LEU A 79 -8.48 -7.84 2.70
CA LEU A 79 -9.30 -6.65 2.49
C LEU A 79 -10.30 -6.81 1.36
N LYS A 80 -10.22 -7.89 0.63
CA LYS A 80 -11.07 -8.14 -0.51
C LYS A 80 -12.45 -8.59 -0.05
N ASP A 81 -13.48 -7.94 -0.60
CA ASP A 81 -14.87 -8.31 -0.34
C ASP A 81 -15.27 -9.57 -1.09
#